data_441405d1868ea9d5d34ecbd0bdf3f3e7
#
_entry.id   441405d1868ea9d5d34ecbd0bdf3f3e7
#
_cell.length_a   1.000
_cell.length_b   1.000
_cell.length_c   1.000
_cell.angle_alpha   90.00
_cell.angle_beta   90.00
_cell.angle_gamma   90.00
#
_symmetry.space_group_name_H-M   'P 1'
#
loop_
_entity.id
_entity.type
_entity.pdbx_description
1 polymer ?
#
loop_
_entity_poly.entity_id
_entity_poly.type
_entity_poly.pdbx_seq_one_letter_code
_entity_poly.pdbx_strand_id
1 'polypeptide(L)'
;MEIKLPNVTCKCVLLTGFTLCVLLVTKPILAIDVHTEPEVMMENGTTGVLRCTFQTYAVVTSSTSVTWTFQSNQPDNQYFKAPYVIFYFSNGKGFPGQAEFKDRVQFIGDINKRDASIQLSSAQFSDNGTYFCDVKNPPDVQGTQARTELRVVLKESLPQSKTPIIVGAVCGALFLLVLIAVAACVVMRMIHNRHDYEGCTSLESVSSQAPQPRKKVESSQEGSRCTSPSGPLQGPVIYAQLDHSGSKNSFHKMEPVVYADIRKN
;
A
#
# COMPACT_ATOMS: atom_id res chain seq x y z
N MET A 1 53.25 -49.24 -11.77
CA MET A 1 53.06 -47.78 -11.65
C MET A 1 51.65 -47.60 -11.08
N GLU A 2 51.51 -47.61 -9.73
CA GLU A 2 50.22 -47.44 -9.05
C GLU A 2 49.86 -45.96 -8.99
N ILE A 3 48.79 -45.60 -9.63
CA ILE A 3 48.25 -44.26 -9.58
C ILE A 3 47.47 -44.13 -8.26
N LYS A 4 48.15 -43.57 -7.25
CA LYS A 4 47.56 -43.23 -5.96
C LYS A 4 46.61 -42.02 -6.17
N LEU A 5 45.31 -42.23 -6.40
CA LEU A 5 44.34 -41.14 -6.46
C LEU A 5 44.34 -40.40 -5.10
N PRO A 6 44.40 -39.10 -5.12
CA PRO A 6 44.48 -38.32 -3.90
C PRO A 6 43.18 -38.46 -3.11
N ASN A 7 43.29 -38.74 -1.81
CA ASN A 7 42.24 -38.92 -0.81
C ASN A 7 41.22 -37.74 -0.77
N VAL A 8 41.53 -36.61 -1.36
CA VAL A 8 40.73 -35.40 -1.42
C VAL A 8 39.55 -35.54 -2.40
N THR A 9 39.82 -36.13 -3.59
CA THR A 9 38.76 -36.30 -4.62
C THR A 9 37.69 -37.30 -4.15
N CYS A 10 38.08 -38.36 -3.47
CA CYS A 10 37.15 -39.36 -2.94
C CYS A 10 36.27 -38.76 -1.82
N LYS A 11 36.85 -37.92 -0.93
CA LYS A 11 36.08 -37.21 0.10
C LYS A 11 35.11 -36.19 -0.49
N CYS A 12 35.50 -35.46 -1.54
CA CYS A 12 34.59 -34.52 -2.21
C CYS A 12 33.41 -35.24 -2.89
N VAL A 13 33.67 -36.36 -3.58
CA VAL A 13 32.61 -37.16 -4.21
C VAL A 13 31.65 -37.77 -3.18
N LEU A 14 32.16 -38.24 -2.05
CA LEU A 14 31.31 -38.74 -0.96
C LEU A 14 30.49 -37.63 -0.32
N LEU A 15 31.06 -36.44 -0.07
CA LEU A 15 30.36 -35.29 0.46
C LEU A 15 29.28 -34.78 -0.49
N THR A 16 29.59 -34.65 -1.79
CA THR A 16 28.61 -34.24 -2.79
C THR A 16 27.51 -35.26 -2.99
N GLY A 17 27.83 -36.57 -2.95
CA GLY A 17 26.85 -37.65 -2.99
C GLY A 17 25.96 -37.65 -1.76
N PHE A 18 26.51 -37.44 -0.57
CA PHE A 18 25.73 -37.35 0.67
C PHE A 18 24.81 -36.10 0.69
N THR A 19 25.30 -34.91 0.28
CA THR A 19 24.48 -33.72 0.21
C THR A 19 23.35 -33.86 -0.82
N LEU A 20 23.62 -34.47 -1.97
CA LEU A 20 22.61 -34.75 -2.98
C LEU A 20 21.57 -35.75 -2.45
N CYS A 21 22.00 -36.79 -1.73
CA CYS A 21 21.13 -37.76 -1.12
C CYS A 21 20.23 -37.12 -0.04
N VAL A 22 20.77 -36.24 0.80
CA VAL A 22 19.99 -35.50 1.81
C VAL A 22 18.96 -34.61 1.15
N LEU A 23 19.32 -33.90 0.07
CA LEU A 23 18.38 -33.04 -0.68
C LEU A 23 17.27 -33.86 -1.37
N LEU A 24 17.55 -35.07 -1.81
CA LEU A 24 16.54 -35.93 -2.45
C LEU A 24 15.60 -36.61 -1.44
N VAL A 25 16.06 -36.79 -0.19
CA VAL A 25 15.27 -37.43 0.88
C VAL A 25 14.43 -36.44 1.66
N THR A 26 14.80 -35.16 1.69
CA THR A 26 13.99 -34.11 2.32
C THR A 26 12.74 -33.85 1.50
N LYS A 27 11.69 -34.63 1.72
CA LYS A 27 10.36 -34.22 1.21
C LYS A 27 9.97 -32.94 1.89
N PRO A 28 9.50 -31.90 1.15
CA PRO A 28 8.92 -30.74 1.78
C PRO A 28 7.77 -31.22 2.66
N ILE A 29 7.84 -30.93 3.95
CA ILE A 29 6.72 -31.16 4.87
C ILE A 29 5.65 -30.18 4.40
N LEU A 30 4.62 -30.71 3.75
CA LEU A 30 3.43 -29.96 3.36
C LEU A 30 2.67 -29.65 4.65
N ALA A 31 2.88 -28.49 5.19
CA ALA A 31 2.20 -28.03 6.40
C ALA A 31 1.35 -26.81 6.03
N ILE A 32 0.15 -26.79 6.56
CA ILE A 32 -0.71 -25.61 6.47
C ILE A 32 -0.12 -24.50 7.35
N ASP A 33 -0.01 -23.32 6.80
CA ASP A 33 0.50 -22.16 7.52
C ASP A 33 -0.67 -21.21 7.82
N VAL A 34 -0.94 -20.99 9.11
CA VAL A 34 -2.09 -20.22 9.59
C VAL A 34 -1.60 -18.94 10.25
N HIS A 35 -2.18 -17.83 9.86
CA HIS A 35 -1.78 -16.49 10.31
C HIS A 35 -2.95 -15.74 10.95
N THR A 36 -2.70 -15.13 12.09
CA THR A 36 -3.60 -14.22 12.80
C THR A 36 -2.86 -12.95 13.21
N GLU A 37 -3.58 -11.89 13.51
CA GLU A 37 -3.01 -10.73 14.19
C GLU A 37 -2.60 -11.13 15.61
N PRO A 38 -1.43 -10.72 16.11
CA PRO A 38 -0.97 -11.14 17.44
C PRO A 38 -1.85 -10.60 18.57
N GLU A 39 -2.40 -9.40 18.41
CA GLU A 39 -3.27 -8.74 19.38
C GLU A 39 -4.36 -7.95 18.66
N VAL A 40 -5.59 -8.05 19.16
CA VAL A 40 -6.75 -7.31 18.68
C VAL A 40 -7.38 -6.56 19.84
N MET A 41 -7.66 -5.27 19.66
CA MET A 41 -8.37 -4.47 20.64
C MET A 41 -9.79 -4.18 20.15
N MET A 42 -10.79 -4.41 21.00
CA MET A 42 -12.19 -4.12 20.72
C MET A 42 -12.78 -3.23 21.81
N GLU A 43 -13.67 -2.33 21.43
CA GLU A 43 -14.44 -1.55 22.40
C GLU A 43 -15.56 -2.44 22.99
N ASN A 44 -15.78 -2.34 24.29
CA ASN A 44 -16.85 -3.07 24.98
C ASN A 44 -18.23 -2.77 24.35
N GLY A 45 -18.99 -3.80 24.10
CA GLY A 45 -20.31 -3.74 23.47
C GLY A 45 -20.27 -3.63 21.94
N THR A 46 -19.11 -3.48 21.30
CA THR A 46 -19.00 -3.38 19.85
C THR A 46 -18.83 -4.73 19.17
N THR A 47 -18.92 -4.72 17.86
CA THR A 47 -18.66 -5.87 17.00
C THR A 47 -17.27 -5.73 16.37
N GLY A 48 -16.47 -6.77 16.45
CA GLY A 48 -15.12 -6.81 15.87
C GLY A 48 -14.85 -8.08 15.09
N VAL A 49 -13.72 -8.09 14.40
CA VAL A 49 -13.30 -9.21 13.55
C VAL A 49 -12.01 -9.81 14.08
N LEU A 50 -11.99 -11.11 14.26
CA LEU A 50 -10.79 -11.90 14.49
C LEU A 50 -10.35 -12.49 13.16
N ARG A 51 -9.27 -11.95 12.60
CA ARG A 51 -8.75 -12.35 11.29
C ARG A 51 -7.96 -13.63 11.41
N CYS A 52 -8.21 -14.54 10.46
CA CYS A 52 -7.42 -15.75 10.30
C CYS A 52 -7.29 -16.05 8.82
N THR A 53 -6.08 -16.06 8.31
CA THR A 53 -5.77 -16.46 6.94
C THR A 53 -4.86 -17.67 6.94
N PHE A 54 -4.92 -18.48 5.89
CA PHE A 54 -4.09 -19.67 5.81
C PHE A 54 -3.50 -19.87 4.42
N GLN A 55 -2.37 -20.54 4.38
CA GLN A 55 -1.74 -20.98 3.15
C GLN A 55 -1.63 -22.50 3.14
N THR A 56 -1.97 -23.10 2.03
CA THR A 56 -1.92 -24.53 1.80
C THR A 56 -1.49 -24.82 0.38
N TYR A 57 -0.76 -25.88 0.17
CA TYR A 57 -0.36 -26.36 -1.16
C TYR A 57 -1.45 -27.19 -1.83
N ALA A 58 -2.35 -27.74 -1.04
CA ALA A 58 -3.47 -28.52 -1.54
C ALA A 58 -4.59 -27.61 -2.04
N VAL A 59 -5.38 -28.13 -2.98
CA VAL A 59 -6.61 -27.46 -3.42
C VAL A 59 -7.60 -27.43 -2.24
N VAL A 60 -8.17 -26.27 -2.01
CA VAL A 60 -9.22 -26.12 -0.99
C VAL A 60 -10.47 -26.87 -1.46
N THR A 61 -11.01 -27.69 -0.59
CA THR A 61 -12.17 -28.54 -0.88
C THR A 61 -13.27 -28.37 0.18
N SER A 62 -14.41 -29.00 -0.04
CA SER A 62 -15.48 -29.06 0.98
C SER A 62 -15.02 -29.73 2.27
N SER A 63 -13.98 -30.55 2.22
CA SER A 63 -13.40 -31.22 3.41
C SER A 63 -12.53 -30.30 4.26
N THR A 64 -12.25 -29.07 3.80
CA THR A 64 -11.54 -28.08 4.60
C THR A 64 -12.35 -27.73 5.85
N SER A 65 -11.70 -27.78 7.01
CA SER A 65 -12.33 -27.46 8.29
C SER A 65 -11.57 -26.37 9.02
N VAL A 66 -12.32 -25.57 9.77
CA VAL A 66 -11.79 -24.51 10.63
C VAL A 66 -12.33 -24.70 12.04
N THR A 67 -11.45 -24.61 13.01
CA THR A 67 -11.85 -24.64 14.43
C THR A 67 -11.33 -23.39 15.11
N TRP A 68 -12.25 -22.65 15.71
CA TRP A 68 -11.90 -21.55 16.58
C TRP A 68 -12.11 -21.96 18.03
N THR A 69 -11.09 -21.76 18.85
CA THR A 69 -11.16 -22.02 20.31
C THR A 69 -10.79 -20.76 21.07
N PHE A 70 -11.36 -20.65 22.26
CA PHE A 70 -11.15 -19.53 23.19
C PHE A 70 -10.61 -20.06 24.51
N GLN A 71 -9.63 -19.36 25.06
CA GLN A 71 -9.13 -19.58 26.41
C GLN A 71 -9.06 -18.23 27.12
N SER A 72 -9.78 -18.09 28.23
CA SER A 72 -9.79 -16.88 29.03
C SER A 72 -8.46 -16.67 29.74
N ASN A 73 -8.05 -15.41 29.88
CA ASN A 73 -6.93 -15.02 30.73
C ASN A 73 -7.36 -14.66 32.16
N GLN A 74 -8.65 -14.73 32.47
CA GLN A 74 -9.21 -14.40 33.79
C GLN A 74 -9.37 -15.69 34.61
N PRO A 75 -8.77 -15.79 35.84
CA PRO A 75 -8.78 -17.00 36.65
C PRO A 75 -10.16 -17.48 37.08
N ASP A 76 -11.09 -16.57 37.24
CA ASP A 76 -12.50 -16.79 37.65
C ASP A 76 -13.40 -17.18 36.49
N ASN A 77 -12.90 -17.11 35.27
CA ASN A 77 -13.67 -17.52 34.09
C ASN A 77 -13.61 -19.04 33.92
N GLN A 78 -14.74 -19.66 33.58
CA GLN A 78 -14.84 -21.11 33.38
C GLN A 78 -13.92 -21.63 32.25
N TYR A 79 -13.54 -20.79 31.30
CA TYR A 79 -12.68 -21.11 30.15
C TYR A 79 -11.18 -20.87 30.44
N PHE A 80 -10.80 -20.57 31.67
CA PHE A 80 -9.40 -20.30 32.04
C PHE A 80 -8.53 -21.57 31.97
N LYS A 81 -9.05 -22.70 32.44
CA LYS A 81 -8.28 -23.94 32.60
C LYS A 81 -7.99 -24.67 31.29
N ALA A 82 -8.87 -24.56 30.31
CA ALA A 82 -8.75 -25.25 29.03
C ALA A 82 -9.42 -24.45 27.90
N PRO A 83 -8.84 -24.51 26.68
CA PRO A 83 -9.48 -23.92 25.51
C PRO A 83 -10.83 -24.54 25.23
N TYR A 84 -11.80 -23.72 24.82
CA TYR A 84 -13.15 -24.10 24.51
C TYR A 84 -13.48 -23.79 23.04
N VAL A 85 -14.14 -24.74 22.33
CA VAL A 85 -14.52 -24.53 20.92
C VAL A 85 -15.71 -23.55 20.86
N ILE A 86 -15.46 -22.40 20.26
CA ILE A 86 -16.46 -21.34 20.09
C ILE A 86 -17.11 -21.35 18.70
N PHE A 87 -16.40 -21.92 17.70
CA PHE A 87 -16.93 -22.07 16.35
C PHE A 87 -16.22 -23.21 15.61
N TYR A 88 -16.99 -23.96 14.84
CA TYR A 88 -16.49 -25.00 13.95
C TYR A 88 -17.10 -24.85 12.57
N PHE A 89 -16.25 -24.94 11.52
CA PHE A 89 -16.69 -24.89 10.12
C PHE A 89 -16.25 -26.17 9.43
N SER A 90 -17.13 -26.81 8.70
CA SER A 90 -16.82 -27.98 7.87
C SER A 90 -17.93 -28.22 6.84
N ASN A 91 -17.57 -28.78 5.69
CA ASN A 91 -18.49 -29.10 4.59
C ASN A 91 -19.37 -27.90 4.15
N GLY A 92 -18.78 -26.69 4.15
CA GLY A 92 -19.49 -25.47 3.77
C GLY A 92 -20.51 -24.97 4.80
N LYS A 93 -20.53 -25.57 6.01
CA LYS A 93 -21.46 -25.20 7.07
C LYS A 93 -20.72 -24.77 8.33
N GLY A 94 -21.22 -23.71 8.95
CA GLY A 94 -20.75 -23.22 10.24
C GLY A 94 -21.58 -23.80 11.39
N PHE A 95 -20.89 -24.19 12.44
CA PHE A 95 -21.48 -24.71 13.68
C PHE A 95 -20.99 -23.82 14.83
N PRO A 96 -21.79 -22.86 15.28
CA PRO A 96 -21.40 -22.04 16.42
C PRO A 96 -21.27 -22.92 17.67
N GLY A 97 -20.34 -22.56 18.54
CA GLY A 97 -20.19 -23.17 19.84
C GLY A 97 -21.42 -23.02 20.70
N GLN A 98 -21.40 -23.63 21.87
CA GLN A 98 -22.48 -23.50 22.82
C GLN A 98 -22.27 -22.31 23.77
N ALA A 99 -23.25 -22.08 24.65
CA ALA A 99 -23.23 -21.08 25.69
C ALA A 99 -23.08 -19.64 25.17
N GLU A 100 -22.20 -18.86 25.77
CA GLU A 100 -22.08 -17.41 25.62
C GLU A 100 -21.69 -16.94 24.21
N PHE A 101 -21.10 -17.83 23.41
CA PHE A 101 -20.62 -17.50 22.05
C PHE A 101 -21.62 -17.84 20.94
N LYS A 102 -22.67 -18.63 21.24
CA LYS A 102 -23.57 -19.21 20.23
C LYS A 102 -24.16 -18.20 19.25
N ASP A 103 -24.64 -17.08 19.77
CA ASP A 103 -25.34 -16.06 18.97
C ASP A 103 -24.44 -14.84 18.69
N ARG A 104 -23.21 -14.85 19.18
CA ARG A 104 -22.27 -13.74 19.04
C ARG A 104 -21.13 -13.99 18.07
N VAL A 105 -20.85 -15.26 17.75
CA VAL A 105 -19.78 -15.63 16.82
C VAL A 105 -20.38 -16.03 15.48
N GLN A 106 -19.90 -15.40 14.41
CA GLN A 106 -20.30 -15.68 13.04
C GLN A 106 -19.09 -15.86 12.15
N PHE A 107 -19.11 -16.85 11.26
CA PHE A 107 -18.12 -17.01 10.22
C PHE A 107 -18.34 -15.98 9.11
N ILE A 108 -17.34 -15.17 8.83
CA ILE A 108 -17.36 -14.14 7.78
C ILE A 108 -16.33 -14.37 6.70
N GLY A 109 -15.42 -15.33 6.91
CA GLY A 109 -14.38 -15.69 5.97
C GLY A 109 -14.92 -16.35 4.70
N ASP A 110 -14.03 -16.50 3.73
CA ASP A 110 -14.27 -17.25 2.49
C ASP A 110 -13.13 -18.28 2.34
N ILE A 111 -13.45 -19.53 2.55
CA ILE A 111 -12.47 -20.62 2.51
C ILE A 111 -11.76 -20.70 1.14
N ASN A 112 -12.46 -20.38 0.04
CA ASN A 112 -11.88 -20.37 -1.29
C ASN A 112 -10.83 -19.26 -1.46
N LYS A 113 -10.97 -18.18 -0.69
CA LYS A 113 -9.99 -17.09 -0.60
C LYS A 113 -8.96 -17.31 0.50
N ARG A 114 -8.97 -18.49 1.12
CA ARG A 114 -8.09 -18.85 2.24
C ARG A 114 -8.26 -17.93 3.45
N ASP A 115 -9.49 -17.49 3.67
CA ASP A 115 -9.89 -16.66 4.80
C ASP A 115 -10.83 -17.46 5.71
N ALA A 116 -10.42 -17.63 6.96
CA ALA A 116 -11.13 -18.34 8.02
C ALA A 116 -11.57 -17.41 9.15
N SER A 117 -11.71 -16.13 8.87
CA SER A 117 -12.03 -15.08 9.85
C SER A 117 -13.43 -15.23 10.43
N ILE A 118 -13.57 -14.85 11.70
CA ILE A 118 -14.86 -14.78 12.41
C ILE A 118 -15.14 -13.36 12.88
N GLN A 119 -16.41 -13.08 13.06
CA GLN A 119 -16.90 -11.86 13.70
C GLN A 119 -17.39 -12.20 15.09
N LEU A 120 -16.99 -11.39 16.07
CA LEU A 120 -17.52 -11.43 17.44
C LEU A 120 -18.38 -10.19 17.67
N SER A 121 -19.65 -10.40 17.96
CA SER A 121 -20.62 -9.34 18.24
C SER A 121 -20.73 -9.08 19.73
N SER A 122 -21.01 -7.81 20.09
CA SER A 122 -21.21 -7.39 21.50
C SER A 122 -20.07 -7.86 22.40
N ALA A 123 -18.81 -7.50 22.05
CA ALA A 123 -17.63 -7.86 22.81
C ALA A 123 -17.76 -7.46 24.29
N GLN A 124 -17.40 -8.35 25.20
CA GLN A 124 -17.49 -8.18 26.66
C GLN A 124 -16.12 -8.31 27.31
N PHE A 125 -15.95 -7.76 28.49
CA PHE A 125 -14.70 -7.93 29.24
C PHE A 125 -14.39 -9.39 29.58
N SER A 126 -15.42 -10.24 29.69
CA SER A 126 -15.28 -11.69 29.87
C SER A 126 -14.67 -12.38 28.63
N ASP A 127 -14.69 -11.73 27.46
CA ASP A 127 -14.08 -12.25 26.23
C ASP A 127 -12.58 -11.99 26.15
N ASN A 128 -11.98 -11.32 27.14
CA ASN A 128 -10.54 -11.14 27.23
C ASN A 128 -9.83 -12.48 27.34
N GLY A 129 -8.92 -12.74 26.43
CA GLY A 129 -8.19 -13.98 26.38
C GLY A 129 -7.56 -14.28 25.04
N THR A 130 -7.12 -15.51 24.88
CA THR A 130 -6.46 -16.01 23.69
C THR A 130 -7.43 -16.80 22.82
N TYR A 131 -7.51 -16.42 21.57
CA TYR A 131 -8.27 -17.11 20.52
C TYR A 131 -7.32 -17.87 19.62
N PHE A 132 -7.65 -19.12 19.31
CA PHE A 132 -6.83 -19.97 18.44
C PHE A 132 -7.62 -20.31 17.20
N CYS A 133 -6.99 -20.14 16.04
CA CYS A 133 -7.51 -20.54 14.74
C CYS A 133 -6.72 -21.75 14.25
N ASP A 134 -7.40 -22.86 14.05
CA ASP A 134 -6.86 -24.12 13.50
C ASP A 134 -7.56 -24.41 12.18
N VAL A 135 -6.79 -24.60 11.11
CA VAL A 135 -7.31 -24.92 9.78
C VAL A 135 -6.72 -26.23 9.31
N LYS A 136 -7.56 -27.10 8.77
CA LYS A 136 -7.14 -28.38 8.17
C LYS A 136 -7.74 -28.51 6.78
N ASN A 137 -6.88 -28.76 5.79
CA ASN A 137 -7.27 -28.96 4.40
C ASN A 137 -6.70 -30.27 3.88
N PRO A 138 -7.41 -31.40 4.02
CA PRO A 138 -6.89 -32.69 3.58
C PRO A 138 -6.48 -32.69 2.09
N PRO A 139 -5.31 -33.28 1.74
CA PRO A 139 -4.43 -34.08 2.59
C PRO A 139 -3.46 -33.27 3.48
N ASP A 140 -3.45 -31.94 3.37
CA ASP A 140 -2.62 -31.05 4.17
C ASP A 140 -3.33 -30.79 5.51
N VAL A 141 -2.98 -31.60 6.52
CA VAL A 141 -3.59 -31.52 7.86
C VAL A 141 -2.57 -31.20 8.96
N GLN A 142 -1.30 -31.08 8.57
CA GLN A 142 -0.23 -30.76 9.49
C GLN A 142 0.02 -29.25 9.48
N GLY A 143 0.08 -28.68 10.66
CA GLY A 143 0.33 -27.26 10.86
C GLY A 143 0.10 -26.89 12.32
N THR A 144 0.54 -25.71 12.68
CA THR A 144 0.31 -25.13 14.00
C THR A 144 -0.89 -24.20 13.94
N GLN A 145 -1.74 -24.30 14.97
CA GLN A 145 -2.79 -23.30 15.16
C GLN A 145 -2.19 -21.92 15.38
N ALA A 146 -2.76 -20.90 14.77
CA ALA A 146 -2.41 -19.51 15.02
C ALA A 146 -3.18 -18.99 16.24
N ARG A 147 -2.61 -18.00 16.94
CA ARG A 147 -3.21 -17.42 18.13
C ARG A 147 -3.28 -15.89 18.03
N THR A 148 -4.35 -15.33 18.57
CA THR A 148 -4.53 -13.88 18.74
C THR A 148 -5.00 -13.59 20.16
N GLU A 149 -4.48 -12.54 20.77
CA GLU A 149 -4.94 -12.07 22.08
C GLU A 149 -6.01 -10.98 21.88
N LEU A 150 -7.21 -11.21 22.37
CA LEU A 150 -8.26 -10.20 22.38
C LEU A 150 -8.25 -9.42 23.69
N ARG A 151 -8.22 -8.10 23.58
CA ARG A 151 -8.41 -7.16 24.68
C ARG A 151 -9.61 -6.29 24.44
N VAL A 152 -10.63 -6.48 25.25
CA VAL A 152 -11.80 -5.62 25.29
C VAL A 152 -11.54 -4.47 26.25
N VAL A 153 -11.68 -3.25 25.76
CA VAL A 153 -11.35 -2.03 26.47
C VAL A 153 -12.52 -1.04 26.41
N LEU A 154 -12.49 -0.05 27.28
CA LEU A 154 -13.40 1.08 27.16
C LEU A 154 -12.94 1.98 25.99
N LYS A 155 -13.87 2.69 25.38
CA LYS A 155 -13.64 3.58 24.23
C LYS A 155 -12.47 4.54 24.42
N GLU A 156 -12.33 5.08 25.61
CA GLU A 156 -11.26 6.02 25.95
C GLU A 156 -9.86 5.42 25.94
N SER A 157 -9.76 4.08 26.03
CA SER A 157 -8.50 3.34 26.11
C SER A 157 -8.02 2.81 24.76
N LEU A 158 -8.78 3.00 23.69
CA LEU A 158 -8.36 2.57 22.36
C LEU A 158 -7.18 3.42 21.86
N PRO A 159 -6.09 2.82 21.36
CA PRO A 159 -4.98 3.55 20.79
C PRO A 159 -5.43 4.34 19.57
N GLN A 160 -5.39 5.66 19.67
CA GLN A 160 -5.68 6.51 18.51
C GLN A 160 -4.55 6.39 17.48
N SER A 161 -4.93 6.06 16.25
CA SER A 161 -3.98 6.00 15.14
C SER A 161 -3.40 7.39 14.89
N LYS A 162 -2.08 7.54 15.10
CA LYS A 162 -1.33 8.78 14.78
C LYS A 162 -0.92 8.85 13.31
N THR A 163 -1.26 7.81 12.53
CA THR A 163 -0.90 7.69 11.11
C THR A 163 -1.29 8.92 10.27
N PRO A 164 -2.52 9.48 10.36
CA PRO A 164 -2.89 10.63 9.55
C PRO A 164 -2.05 11.88 9.87
N ILE A 165 -1.63 12.05 11.14
CA ILE A 165 -0.79 13.18 11.56
C ILE A 165 0.61 13.04 10.95
N ILE A 166 1.19 11.84 10.98
CA ILE A 166 2.53 11.57 10.43
C ILE A 166 2.51 11.77 8.90
N VAL A 167 1.50 11.21 8.22
CA VAL A 167 1.35 11.38 6.76
C VAL A 167 1.18 12.86 6.40
N GLY A 168 0.36 13.61 7.13
CA GLY A 168 0.17 15.05 6.92
C GLY A 168 1.47 15.84 7.11
N ALA A 169 2.25 15.53 8.14
CA ALA A 169 3.53 16.19 8.40
C ALA A 169 4.56 15.91 7.27
N VAL A 170 4.66 14.67 6.81
CA VAL A 170 5.57 14.29 5.72
C VAL A 170 5.17 14.97 4.40
N CYS A 171 3.89 14.91 4.03
CA CYS A 171 3.39 15.56 2.82
C CYS A 171 3.59 17.09 2.87
N GLY A 172 3.35 17.72 4.04
CA GLY A 172 3.59 19.15 4.24
C GLY A 172 5.07 19.53 4.08
N ALA A 173 5.98 18.75 4.63
CA ALA A 173 7.42 18.97 4.49
C ALA A 173 7.88 18.85 3.02
N LEU A 174 7.42 17.83 2.31
CA LEU A 174 7.73 17.65 0.89
C LEU A 174 7.20 18.80 0.03
N PHE A 175 5.99 19.26 0.31
CA PHE A 175 5.40 20.41 -0.39
C PHE A 175 6.22 21.69 -0.18
N LEU A 176 6.68 21.96 1.04
CA LEU A 176 7.55 23.11 1.33
C LEU A 176 8.88 23.02 0.57
N LEU A 177 9.50 21.83 0.50
CA LEU A 177 10.73 21.64 -0.27
C LEU A 177 10.54 21.93 -1.76
N VAL A 178 9.41 21.52 -2.34
CA VAL A 178 9.08 21.83 -3.73
C VAL A 178 8.91 23.34 -3.95
N LEU A 179 8.21 24.03 -3.04
CA LEU A 179 8.06 25.50 -3.12
C LEU A 179 9.41 26.22 -3.05
N ILE A 180 10.31 25.80 -2.15
CA ILE A 180 11.66 26.38 -2.05
C ILE A 180 12.44 26.13 -3.35
N ALA A 181 12.38 24.94 -3.91
CA ALA A 181 13.07 24.62 -5.17
C ALA A 181 12.54 25.48 -6.34
N VAL A 182 11.21 25.64 -6.45
CA VAL A 182 10.60 26.51 -7.46
C VAL A 182 11.03 27.96 -7.28
N ALA A 183 10.98 28.47 -6.05
CA ALA A 183 11.42 29.84 -5.74
C ALA A 183 12.90 30.05 -6.12
N ALA A 184 13.79 29.10 -5.78
CA ALA A 184 15.20 29.15 -6.16
C ALA A 184 15.39 29.16 -7.68
N CYS A 185 14.66 28.32 -8.41
CA CYS A 185 14.69 28.30 -9.88
C CYS A 185 14.23 29.63 -10.48
N VAL A 186 13.18 30.25 -9.94
CA VAL A 186 12.70 31.56 -10.42
C VAL A 186 13.74 32.64 -10.14
N VAL A 187 14.33 32.67 -8.95
CA VAL A 187 15.40 33.62 -8.60
C VAL A 187 16.62 33.45 -9.51
N MET A 188 17.07 32.22 -9.72
CA MET A 188 18.19 31.96 -10.64
C MET A 188 17.88 32.40 -12.08
N ARG A 189 16.67 32.16 -12.57
CA ARG A 189 16.25 32.68 -13.90
C ARG A 189 16.24 34.20 -13.96
N MET A 190 15.77 34.88 -12.91
CA MET A 190 15.78 36.34 -12.85
C MET A 190 17.22 36.91 -12.86
N ILE A 191 18.14 36.26 -12.11
CA ILE A 191 19.55 36.66 -12.08
C ILE A 191 20.19 36.44 -13.46
N HIS A 192 19.94 35.27 -14.07
CA HIS A 192 20.48 34.95 -15.39
C HIS A 192 19.97 35.95 -16.47
N ASN A 193 18.70 36.26 -16.46
CA ASN A 193 18.14 37.27 -17.38
C ASN A 193 18.68 38.69 -17.14
N ARG A 194 19.09 39.03 -15.89
CA ARG A 194 19.74 40.33 -15.61
C ARG A 194 21.13 40.41 -16.22
N HIS A 195 21.93 39.33 -16.17
CA HIS A 195 23.24 39.27 -16.79
C HIS A 195 23.19 39.44 -18.31
N ASP A 196 22.15 38.94 -18.97
CA ASP A 196 21.96 39.13 -20.42
C ASP A 196 21.61 40.56 -20.80
N TYR A 197 20.97 41.36 -19.90
CA TYR A 197 20.66 42.77 -20.12
C TYR A 197 21.87 43.72 -19.90
N GLU A 198 22.79 43.40 -19.00
CA GLU A 198 23.98 44.24 -18.77
C GLU A 198 25.03 44.07 -19.84
N GLY A 199 24.98 43.00 -20.63
CA GLY A 199 25.90 42.75 -21.75
C GLY A 199 25.60 43.60 -23.01
N CYS A 200 24.42 44.24 -23.09
CA CYS A 200 24.02 45.00 -24.29
C CYS A 200 24.12 46.52 -24.16
N THR A 201 24.49 47.09 -23.00
CA THR A 201 24.49 48.55 -22.79
C THR A 201 25.87 49.22 -22.78
N SER A 202 26.97 48.54 -23.10
CA SER A 202 28.28 49.14 -23.03
C SER A 202 29.00 49.31 -24.39
N LEU A 203 28.28 49.67 -25.46
CA LEU A 203 28.90 50.10 -26.71
C LEU A 203 28.13 51.26 -27.37
N GLU A 204 28.01 52.38 -26.62
CA GLU A 204 27.68 53.63 -27.27
C GLU A 204 28.33 54.78 -26.52
N SER A 205 29.59 55.06 -26.82
CA SER A 205 30.15 56.39 -26.74
C SER A 205 31.41 56.51 -27.56
N VAL A 206 31.30 57.40 -28.54
CA VAL A 206 32.36 58.28 -29.11
C VAL A 206 33.25 57.69 -30.18
N SER A 207 33.05 58.10 -31.44
CA SER A 207 33.96 59.10 -32.02
C SER A 207 33.51 59.47 -33.42
N SER A 208 33.29 60.78 -33.61
CA SER A 208 33.25 61.50 -34.87
C SER A 208 34.62 61.46 -35.56
N GLN A 209 34.67 61.06 -36.82
CA GLN A 209 35.45 61.73 -37.89
C GLN A 209 35.46 60.88 -39.16
N ALA A 210 34.99 61.49 -40.24
CA ALA A 210 35.09 61.05 -41.62
C ALA A 210 36.49 61.46 -42.23
N PRO A 211 36.84 61.17 -43.52
CA PRO A 211 36.37 60.19 -44.49
C PRO A 211 37.48 59.44 -45.29
N GLN A 212 37.01 58.32 -45.96
CA GLN A 212 37.51 57.78 -47.27
C GLN A 212 38.94 57.20 -47.47
N PRO A 213 39.18 56.37 -48.56
CA PRO A 213 38.49 55.18 -49.02
C PRO A 213 39.42 53.95 -49.34
N ARG A 214 38.82 52.83 -49.75
CA ARG A 214 39.41 51.67 -50.52
C ARG A 214 40.26 50.61 -49.85
N LYS A 215 39.84 49.39 -49.79
CA LYS A 215 39.98 48.26 -50.74
C LYS A 215 39.58 46.94 -50.13
N LYS A 216 38.94 46.11 -50.96
CA LYS A 216 38.69 44.69 -50.91
C LYS A 216 39.77 43.88 -50.16
N VAL A 217 39.35 42.91 -49.33
CA VAL A 217 39.73 41.49 -49.40
C VAL A 217 38.75 40.72 -48.48
N GLU A 218 38.28 39.64 -49.04
CA GLU A 218 37.48 38.54 -48.60
C GLU A 218 38.11 37.82 -47.39
N SER A 219 37.30 37.48 -46.35
CA SER A 219 37.40 36.18 -45.65
C SER A 219 36.38 36.10 -44.54
N SER A 220 35.64 35.03 -44.62
CA SER A 220 34.70 34.38 -43.70
C SER A 220 34.96 34.53 -42.20
N GLN A 221 33.94 34.93 -41.44
CA GLN A 221 33.62 34.25 -40.18
C GLN A 221 32.22 34.68 -39.70
N GLU A 222 31.44 33.64 -39.37
CA GLU A 222 30.10 33.70 -38.83
C GLU A 222 30.03 34.55 -37.57
N GLY A 223 29.22 35.58 -37.63
CA GLY A 223 28.79 36.35 -36.47
C GLY A 223 27.25 36.20 -36.32
N SER A 224 26.86 35.62 -35.24
CA SER A 224 25.45 35.45 -34.84
C SER A 224 24.67 36.73 -34.91
N ARG A 225 23.69 36.79 -35.83
CA ARG A 225 22.73 37.85 -35.94
C ARG A 225 21.65 37.70 -34.85
N CYS A 226 21.53 38.68 -33.99
CA CYS A 226 20.32 38.95 -33.21
C CYS A 226 19.23 39.42 -34.16
N THR A 227 18.26 38.56 -34.41
CA THR A 227 17.08 38.90 -35.19
C THR A 227 15.96 39.32 -34.22
N SER A 228 15.60 40.58 -34.25
CA SER A 228 14.34 41.06 -33.61
C SER A 228 13.16 40.62 -34.46
N PRO A 229 12.11 40.04 -33.87
CA PRO A 229 10.86 39.85 -34.56
C PRO A 229 9.97 41.11 -34.40
N SER A 230 9.92 41.93 -35.40
CA SER A 230 8.85 42.92 -35.59
C SER A 230 7.74 42.29 -36.44
N GLY A 231 6.57 42.10 -35.83
CA GLY A 231 5.37 41.73 -36.56
C GLY A 231 4.16 41.72 -35.63
N PRO A 232 3.12 42.52 -35.89
CA PRO A 232 1.93 42.53 -35.07
C PRO A 232 1.02 41.34 -35.44
N LEU A 233 0.90 40.38 -34.55
CA LEU A 233 -0.15 39.38 -34.67
C LEU A 233 -1.42 39.91 -33.99
N GLN A 234 -2.33 40.42 -34.81
CA GLN A 234 -3.73 40.64 -34.43
C GLN A 234 -4.42 39.28 -34.32
N GLY A 235 -4.60 38.77 -33.08
CA GLY A 235 -5.54 37.70 -32.78
C GLY A 235 -6.93 38.31 -32.46
N PRO A 236 -8.02 37.62 -32.77
CA PRO A 236 -9.36 38.11 -32.49
C PRO A 236 -9.61 38.24 -31.00
N VAL A 237 -10.04 39.45 -30.61
CA VAL A 237 -10.43 39.75 -29.22
C VAL A 237 -11.81 39.15 -28.99
N ILE A 238 -11.90 38.14 -28.17
CA ILE A 238 -13.19 37.60 -27.72
C ILE A 238 -13.63 38.39 -26.50
N TYR A 239 -14.66 39.19 -26.66
CA TYR A 239 -15.33 39.86 -25.53
C TYR A 239 -16.25 38.88 -24.84
N ALA A 240 -15.91 38.50 -23.60
CA ALA A 240 -16.86 37.84 -22.71
C ALA A 240 -17.83 38.91 -22.17
N GLN A 241 -19.08 38.82 -22.56
CA GLN A 241 -20.16 39.69 -22.07
C GLN A 241 -20.55 39.22 -20.67
N LEU A 242 -20.25 40.05 -19.67
CA LEU A 242 -20.65 39.82 -18.29
C LEU A 242 -22.10 40.27 -18.13
N ASP A 243 -23.03 39.36 -17.98
CA ASP A 243 -24.42 39.66 -17.72
C ASP A 243 -24.62 39.88 -16.21
N HIS A 244 -24.90 41.13 -15.83
CA HIS A 244 -25.24 41.49 -14.45
C HIS A 244 -26.76 41.55 -14.33
N SER A 245 -27.40 40.41 -14.07
CA SER A 245 -28.74 40.44 -13.52
C SER A 245 -28.76 39.65 -12.22
N GLY A 246 -28.89 40.37 -11.14
CA GLY A 246 -29.09 39.80 -9.83
C GLY A 246 -30.48 39.16 -9.68
N SER A 247 -30.54 38.00 -9.11
CA SER A 247 -31.64 37.61 -8.19
C SER A 247 -31.38 36.24 -7.55
N LYS A 248 -31.31 36.25 -6.21
CA LYS A 248 -31.81 35.29 -5.21
C LYS A 248 -31.84 33.78 -5.50
N ASN A 249 -31.04 33.09 -4.68
CA ASN A 249 -31.34 31.83 -4.00
C ASN A 249 -32.18 30.74 -4.70
N SER A 250 -31.51 29.67 -5.12
CA SER A 250 -31.96 28.32 -4.78
C SER A 250 -30.86 27.28 -5.10
N PHE A 251 -30.49 26.49 -4.11
CA PHE A 251 -29.63 25.31 -4.27
C PHE A 251 -30.41 24.27 -5.06
N HIS A 252 -30.06 24.01 -6.31
CA HIS A 252 -30.47 22.80 -7.02
C HIS A 252 -29.27 21.85 -7.09
N LYS A 253 -29.47 20.71 -6.39
CA LYS A 253 -28.67 19.50 -6.46
C LYS A 253 -28.67 18.99 -7.90
N MET A 254 -27.51 18.99 -8.56
CA MET A 254 -27.32 18.35 -9.86
C MET A 254 -27.22 16.84 -9.66
N GLU A 255 -28.20 16.12 -10.17
CA GLU A 255 -28.10 14.68 -10.36
C GLU A 255 -27.32 14.37 -11.65
N PRO A 256 -26.46 13.31 -11.66
CA PRO A 256 -25.72 12.95 -12.86
C PRO A 256 -26.67 12.29 -13.87
N VAL A 257 -26.69 12.82 -15.07
CA VAL A 257 -27.41 12.26 -16.22
C VAL A 257 -26.62 11.06 -16.75
N VAL A 258 -27.19 9.86 -16.65
CA VAL A 258 -26.66 8.63 -17.24
C VAL A 258 -27.14 8.55 -18.70
N TYR A 259 -26.23 8.61 -19.66
CA TYR A 259 -26.52 8.31 -21.06
C TYR A 259 -26.45 6.80 -21.28
N ALA A 260 -27.60 6.21 -21.60
CA ALA A 260 -27.68 4.84 -22.10
C ALA A 260 -27.39 4.81 -23.62
N ASP A 261 -26.35 4.10 -23.99
CA ASP A 261 -25.97 3.88 -25.39
C ASP A 261 -26.88 2.80 -26.00
N ILE A 262 -27.78 3.21 -26.90
CA ILE A 262 -28.65 2.30 -27.64
C ILE A 262 -27.94 1.96 -28.96
N ARG A 263 -27.27 0.81 -29.04
CA ARG A 263 -26.88 0.21 -30.31
C ARG A 263 -28.07 -0.49 -30.94
N LYS A 264 -28.49 0.05 -32.06
CA LYS A 264 -29.35 -0.63 -33.02
C LYS A 264 -28.53 -1.61 -33.86
N ASN A 265 -29.07 -2.76 -34.03
CA ASN A 265 -28.77 -3.81 -35.01
C ASN A 265 -28.21 -3.35 -36.34
#